data_512ab77bbe35f3f2c0ff5f4cebed7242
#
_entry.id   512ab77bbe35f3f2c0ff5f4cebed7242
#
_cell.length_a   1.000
_cell.length_b   1.000
_cell.length_c   1.000
_cell.angle_alpha   90.00
_cell.angle_beta   90.00
_cell.angle_gamma   90.00
#
_symmetry.space_group_name_H-M   'P 1'
#
loop_
_entity.id
_entity.type
_entity.pdbx_description
1 polymer ?
#
loop_
_entity_poly.entity_id
_entity_poly.type
_entity_poly.pdbx_seq_one_letter_code
_entity_poly.pdbx_strand_id
1 'polypeptide(L)'
;MSSLAVHLHTAPELPNKVLNHADDIASTLAAEGIDYRQVELPAELRPGCEQAEFDAAYGLWLQALMSKEGHVQQELFNLQRNHPQKLELRARHLDEQAQASASAWLFIGGFAQLSVRLDDYVYVLRGERGDLLSLPAGTRHWFDLGEEPHALVVRLSASAQAPVRTDDDIASRFARLGD
;
A
#
# COMPACT_ATOMS: atom_id res chain seq x y z
N MET A 1 8.05 12.34 -3.02
CA MET A 1 7.06 12.95 -2.10
C MET A 1 5.73 12.23 -2.24
N SER A 2 5.18 11.77 -1.13
CA SER A 2 3.90 11.05 -1.13
C SER A 2 2.75 11.99 -1.48
N SER A 3 1.71 11.45 -2.10
CA SER A 3 0.51 12.20 -2.44
C SER A 3 -0.75 11.37 -2.20
N LEU A 4 -1.83 12.06 -1.85
CA LEU A 4 -3.15 11.45 -1.70
C LEU A 4 -4.14 12.20 -2.60
N ALA A 5 -4.78 11.48 -3.52
CA ALA A 5 -5.87 12.00 -4.31
C ALA A 5 -7.19 11.41 -3.79
N VAL A 6 -8.18 12.26 -3.57
CA VAL A 6 -9.50 11.86 -3.06
C VAL A 6 -10.52 12.04 -4.18
N HIS A 7 -11.19 10.95 -4.57
CA HIS A 7 -12.19 10.94 -5.63
C HIS A 7 -13.55 10.52 -5.09
N LEU A 8 -14.62 11.05 -5.66
CA LEU A 8 -15.91 10.36 -5.61
C LEU A 8 -15.78 9.06 -6.40
N HIS A 9 -16.37 7.98 -5.92
CA HIS A 9 -16.28 6.69 -6.61
C HIS A 9 -16.91 6.73 -8.02
N THR A 10 -17.81 7.69 -8.27
CA THR A 10 -18.46 7.91 -9.55
C THR A 10 -17.72 8.88 -10.47
N ALA A 11 -16.62 9.49 -10.01
CA ALA A 11 -15.83 10.46 -10.78
C ALA A 11 -14.33 10.11 -10.75
N PRO A 12 -13.95 8.98 -11.37
CA PRO A 12 -12.56 8.52 -11.30
C PRO A 12 -11.56 9.41 -12.04
N GLU A 13 -12.04 10.22 -13.01
CA GLU A 13 -11.15 11.07 -13.81
C GLU A 13 -10.73 12.36 -13.10
N LEU A 14 -11.51 12.80 -12.11
CA LEU A 14 -11.28 14.11 -11.50
C LEU A 14 -11.29 14.00 -9.96
N PRO A 15 -10.13 14.19 -9.32
CA PRO A 15 -10.11 14.19 -7.87
C PRO A 15 -10.79 15.43 -7.29
N ASN A 16 -11.48 15.25 -6.16
CA ASN A 16 -12.03 16.36 -5.38
C ASN A 16 -10.92 17.20 -4.76
N LYS A 17 -9.83 16.53 -4.36
CA LYS A 17 -8.65 17.20 -3.82
C LYS A 17 -7.43 16.30 -3.97
N VAL A 18 -6.25 16.95 -3.98
CA VAL A 18 -4.94 16.29 -3.98
C VAL A 18 -4.12 16.91 -2.85
N LEU A 19 -3.54 16.06 -2.01
CA LEU A 19 -2.74 16.45 -0.84
C LEU A 19 -1.32 15.93 -0.99
N ASN A 20 -0.34 16.76 -0.66
CA ASN A 20 1.08 16.42 -0.76
C ASN A 20 1.83 16.56 0.57
N HIS A 21 1.17 17.05 1.61
CA HIS A 21 1.78 17.19 2.94
C HIS A 21 1.35 16.05 3.85
N ALA A 22 2.30 15.45 4.56
CA ALA A 22 2.06 14.31 5.43
C ALA A 22 0.97 14.57 6.48
N ASP A 23 0.97 15.75 7.09
CA ASP A 23 -0.02 16.11 8.11
C ASP A 23 -1.44 16.18 7.53
N ASP A 24 -1.59 16.71 6.32
CA ASP A 24 -2.88 16.80 5.64
C ASP A 24 -3.37 15.41 5.21
N ILE A 25 -2.47 14.56 4.72
CA ILE A 25 -2.78 13.18 4.39
C ILE A 25 -3.22 12.43 5.65
N ALA A 26 -2.47 12.56 6.73
CA ALA A 26 -2.77 11.89 8.00
C ALA A 26 -4.12 12.32 8.56
N SER A 27 -4.42 13.63 8.61
CA SER A 27 -5.70 14.13 9.15
C SER A 27 -6.89 13.75 8.28
N THR A 28 -6.72 13.76 6.96
CA THR A 28 -7.78 13.37 6.02
C THR A 28 -8.13 11.90 6.17
N LEU A 29 -7.15 11.02 6.26
CA LEU A 29 -7.36 9.58 6.43
C LEU A 29 -7.86 9.24 7.84
N ALA A 30 -7.35 9.93 8.87
CA ALA A 30 -7.79 9.71 10.25
C ALA A 30 -9.29 10.02 10.44
N ALA A 31 -9.83 11.01 9.73
CA ALA A 31 -11.25 11.32 9.75
C ALA A 31 -12.13 10.15 9.26
N GLU A 32 -11.55 9.25 8.47
CA GLU A 32 -12.21 8.05 7.94
C GLU A 32 -11.80 6.76 8.67
N GLY A 33 -11.09 6.88 9.78
CA GLY A 33 -10.65 5.73 10.57
C GLY A 33 -9.42 5.00 10.02
N ILE A 34 -8.68 5.63 9.11
CA ILE A 34 -7.45 5.07 8.53
C ILE A 34 -6.25 5.76 9.18
N ASP A 35 -5.31 4.97 9.69
CA ASP A 35 -4.08 5.50 10.29
C ASP A 35 -2.98 5.58 9.23
N TYR A 36 -2.51 6.79 8.98
CA TYR A 36 -1.34 7.07 8.13
C TYR A 36 -0.27 7.75 8.97
N ARG A 37 0.94 7.19 8.92
CA ARG A 37 2.11 7.77 9.61
C ARG A 37 3.32 7.70 8.69
N GLN A 38 4.25 8.62 8.90
CA GLN A 38 5.62 8.47 8.42
C GLN A 38 6.47 7.95 9.57
N VAL A 39 7.16 6.83 9.33
CA VAL A 39 7.98 6.18 10.35
C VAL A 39 9.45 6.28 10.00
N GLU A 40 10.29 6.30 11.01
CA GLU A 40 11.73 6.25 10.85
C GLU A 40 12.15 4.81 10.56
N LEU A 41 12.78 4.60 9.42
CA LEU A 41 13.20 3.28 8.98
C LEU A 41 14.62 2.95 9.46
N PRO A 42 14.90 1.66 9.77
CA PRO A 42 16.21 1.26 10.29
C PRO A 42 17.35 1.36 9.28
N ALA A 43 17.03 1.29 7.99
CA ALA A 43 18.03 1.34 6.93
C ALA A 43 17.42 1.80 5.62
N GLU A 44 18.23 2.40 4.77
CA GLU A 44 17.85 2.73 3.41
C GLU A 44 18.18 1.55 2.49
N LEU A 45 17.16 0.92 1.93
CA LEU A 45 17.29 -0.16 0.97
C LEU A 45 16.62 0.23 -0.35
N ARG A 46 17.18 -0.27 -1.44
CA ARG A 46 16.63 -0.06 -2.78
C ARG A 46 15.78 -1.24 -3.21
N PRO A 47 14.73 -1.00 -4.00
CA PRO A 47 14.03 -2.08 -4.67
C PRO A 47 14.98 -2.98 -5.46
N GLY A 48 14.79 -4.29 -5.37
CA GLY A 48 15.67 -5.27 -5.98
C GLY A 48 16.84 -5.70 -5.11
N CYS A 49 16.94 -5.23 -3.87
CA CYS A 49 17.98 -5.68 -2.94
C CYS A 49 17.86 -7.18 -2.67
N GLU A 50 18.98 -7.79 -2.25
CA GLU A 50 19.03 -9.21 -1.91
C GLU A 50 18.20 -9.50 -0.65
N GLN A 51 17.57 -10.67 -0.60
CA GLN A 51 16.75 -11.08 0.55
C GLN A 51 17.57 -11.08 1.85
N ALA A 52 18.80 -11.54 1.81
CA ALA A 52 19.67 -11.56 2.99
C ALA A 52 19.96 -10.15 3.50
N GLU A 53 20.14 -9.18 2.62
CA GLU A 53 20.34 -7.77 2.98
C GLU A 53 19.09 -7.19 3.64
N PHE A 54 17.92 -7.49 3.06
CA PHE A 54 16.64 -7.09 3.63
C PHE A 54 16.43 -7.70 5.03
N ASP A 55 16.64 -8.99 5.19
CA ASP A 55 16.48 -9.69 6.46
C ASP A 55 17.41 -9.16 7.54
N ALA A 56 18.67 -8.87 7.19
CA ALA A 56 19.63 -8.31 8.11
C ALA A 56 19.24 -6.91 8.61
N ALA A 57 18.70 -6.07 7.72
CA ALA A 57 18.35 -4.70 8.06
C ALA A 57 16.97 -4.58 8.73
N TYR A 58 16.01 -5.40 8.33
CA TYR A 58 14.60 -5.23 8.73
C TYR A 58 14.01 -6.38 9.56
N GLY A 59 14.66 -7.53 9.62
CA GLY A 59 14.08 -8.73 10.25
C GLY A 59 13.58 -8.48 11.68
N LEU A 60 14.46 -8.02 12.56
CA LEU A 60 14.11 -7.74 13.96
C LEU A 60 13.19 -6.52 14.09
N TRP A 61 13.42 -5.50 13.30
CA TRP A 61 12.61 -4.29 13.32
C TRP A 61 11.16 -4.58 12.91
N LEU A 62 10.95 -5.38 11.87
CA LEU A 62 9.60 -5.80 11.44
C LEU A 62 8.94 -6.69 12.49
N GLN A 63 9.66 -7.61 13.11
CA GLN A 63 9.10 -8.44 14.18
C GLN A 63 8.60 -7.58 15.34
N ALA A 64 9.34 -6.55 15.73
CA ALA A 64 8.93 -5.63 16.78
C ALA A 64 7.68 -4.83 16.37
N LEU A 65 7.63 -4.33 15.14
CA LEU A 65 6.47 -3.62 14.61
C LEU A 65 5.24 -4.53 14.56
N MET A 66 5.39 -5.74 14.05
CA MET A 66 4.31 -6.73 13.97
C MET A 66 3.76 -7.07 15.35
N SER A 67 4.63 -7.31 16.31
CA SER A 67 4.23 -7.61 17.69
C SER A 67 3.46 -6.45 18.33
N LYS A 68 3.95 -5.23 18.12
CA LYS A 68 3.30 -4.01 18.64
C LYS A 68 1.92 -3.78 18.04
N GLU A 69 1.78 -4.01 16.73
CA GLU A 69 0.55 -3.71 15.98
C GLU A 69 -0.40 -4.93 15.89
N GLY A 70 0.00 -6.08 16.41
CA GLY A 70 -0.83 -7.29 16.38
C GLY A 70 -0.86 -8.03 15.05
N HIS A 71 0.19 -7.89 14.23
CA HIS A 71 0.32 -8.61 12.97
C HIS A 71 1.08 -9.92 13.15
N VAL A 72 0.70 -10.93 12.37
CA VAL A 72 1.29 -12.28 12.42
C VAL A 72 1.83 -12.74 11.07
N GLN A 73 1.51 -12.03 10.00
CA GLN A 73 1.88 -12.40 8.63
C GLN A 73 2.51 -11.21 7.92
N GLN A 74 3.51 -11.47 7.07
CA GLN A 74 4.10 -10.46 6.21
C GLN A 74 4.23 -10.95 4.77
N GLU A 75 4.09 -10.04 3.83
CA GLU A 75 4.32 -10.27 2.41
C GLU A 75 5.21 -9.15 1.88
N LEU A 76 6.30 -9.51 1.22
CA LEU A 76 7.27 -8.58 0.68
C LEU A 76 7.08 -8.40 -0.82
N PHE A 77 6.94 -7.14 -1.24
CA PHE A 77 6.99 -6.73 -2.64
C PHE A 77 8.34 -6.05 -2.87
N ASN A 78 9.22 -6.75 -3.59
CA ASN A 78 10.58 -6.27 -3.86
C ASN A 78 10.87 -6.42 -5.35
N LEU A 79 10.58 -5.36 -6.12
CA LEU A 79 10.61 -5.42 -7.56
C LEU A 79 11.34 -4.23 -8.17
N GLN A 80 12.14 -4.53 -9.19
CA GLN A 80 12.61 -3.55 -10.16
C GLN A 80 11.93 -3.79 -11.51
N ARG A 81 12.10 -2.83 -12.44
CA ARG A 81 11.48 -2.88 -13.78
C ARG A 81 11.79 -4.14 -14.58
N ASN A 82 12.90 -4.81 -14.29
CA ASN A 82 13.33 -6.04 -14.98
C ASN A 82 12.92 -7.32 -14.27
N HIS A 83 12.08 -7.24 -13.24
CA HIS A 83 11.65 -8.44 -12.51
C HIS A 83 10.88 -9.39 -13.44
N PRO A 84 11.27 -10.70 -13.50
CA PRO A 84 10.68 -11.63 -14.47
C PRO A 84 9.20 -11.89 -14.26
N GLN A 85 8.68 -11.72 -13.04
CA GLN A 85 7.28 -11.97 -12.68
C GLN A 85 6.48 -10.68 -12.45
N LYS A 86 6.97 -9.55 -12.93
CA LYS A 86 6.35 -8.24 -12.64
C LYS A 86 4.88 -8.15 -13.05
N LEU A 87 4.53 -8.70 -14.21
CA LEU A 87 3.15 -8.66 -14.73
C LEU A 87 2.21 -9.50 -13.87
N GLU A 88 2.65 -10.69 -13.49
CA GLU A 88 1.87 -11.59 -12.65
C GLU A 88 1.67 -11.01 -11.24
N LEU A 89 2.73 -10.48 -10.64
CA LEU A 89 2.66 -9.87 -9.31
C LEU A 89 1.75 -8.63 -9.30
N ARG A 90 1.86 -7.80 -10.34
CA ARG A 90 0.97 -6.65 -10.51
C ARG A 90 -0.49 -7.09 -10.61
N ALA A 91 -0.77 -8.05 -11.50
CA ALA A 91 -2.13 -8.51 -11.77
C ALA A 91 -2.86 -9.05 -10.55
N ARG A 92 -2.15 -9.65 -9.61
CA ARG A 92 -2.75 -10.22 -8.38
C ARG A 92 -3.43 -9.16 -7.51
N HIS A 93 -3.00 -7.91 -7.58
CA HIS A 93 -3.41 -6.87 -6.64
C HIS A 93 -4.15 -5.70 -7.30
N LEU A 94 -4.29 -5.71 -8.62
CA LEU A 94 -4.92 -4.60 -9.38
C LEU A 94 -6.42 -4.47 -9.15
N ASP A 95 -7.11 -5.57 -8.88
CA ASP A 95 -8.55 -5.57 -8.64
C ASP A 95 -8.87 -5.34 -7.17
N GLU A 96 -10.06 -4.80 -6.91
CA GLU A 96 -10.49 -4.56 -5.55
C GLU A 96 -10.53 -5.85 -4.73
N GLN A 97 -9.94 -5.78 -3.55
CA GLN A 97 -9.86 -6.87 -2.57
C GLN A 97 -10.28 -6.36 -1.20
N ALA A 98 -10.68 -7.28 -0.34
CA ALA A 98 -10.89 -7.02 1.08
C ALA A 98 -10.21 -8.12 1.89
N GLN A 99 -9.56 -7.74 2.98
CA GLN A 99 -8.96 -8.69 3.90
C GLN A 99 -9.82 -8.76 5.17
N ALA A 100 -10.12 -9.97 5.64
CA ALA A 100 -10.96 -10.17 6.81
C ALA A 100 -10.33 -9.64 8.09
N SER A 101 -9.01 -9.52 8.14
CA SER A 101 -8.27 -8.98 9.28
C SER A 101 -7.69 -7.60 8.97
N ALA A 102 -7.25 -6.89 10.03
CA ALA A 102 -6.51 -5.65 9.86
C ALA A 102 -5.20 -5.90 9.11
N SER A 103 -4.77 -4.92 8.33
CA SER A 103 -3.52 -4.95 7.57
C SER A 103 -2.79 -3.62 7.68
N ALA A 104 -1.49 -3.64 7.37
CA ALA A 104 -0.69 -2.44 7.29
C ALA A 104 0.26 -2.53 6.09
N TRP A 105 0.49 -1.40 5.44
CA TRP A 105 1.34 -1.29 4.26
C TRP A 105 2.48 -0.35 4.57
N LEU A 106 3.70 -0.87 4.56
CA LEU A 106 4.92 -0.14 4.85
C LEU A 106 5.72 0.06 3.57
N PHE A 107 5.97 1.31 3.21
CA PHE A 107 6.75 1.68 2.03
C PHE A 107 8.20 1.90 2.46
N ILE A 108 9.11 1.05 1.99
CA ILE A 108 10.52 1.08 2.37
C ILE A 108 11.38 1.76 1.31
N GLY A 109 11.11 1.52 0.04
CA GLY A 109 11.86 2.12 -1.06
C GLY A 109 11.05 2.18 -2.34
N GLY A 110 11.45 3.06 -3.26
CA GLY A 110 10.70 3.29 -4.48
C GLY A 110 9.32 3.88 -4.24
N PHE A 111 8.35 3.46 -5.01
CA PHE A 111 6.97 3.94 -4.91
C PHE A 111 5.98 2.89 -5.40
N ALA A 112 4.75 2.99 -4.90
CA ALA A 112 3.63 2.19 -5.36
C ALA A 112 2.33 2.94 -5.05
N GLN A 113 1.23 2.49 -5.61
CA GLN A 113 -0.06 3.13 -5.44
C GLN A 113 -1.02 2.21 -4.70
N LEU A 114 -1.55 2.67 -3.58
CA LEU A 114 -2.55 1.96 -2.79
C LEU A 114 -3.84 2.77 -2.80
N SER A 115 -4.91 2.17 -3.30
CA SER A 115 -6.23 2.80 -3.35
C SER A 115 -7.14 2.16 -2.32
N VAL A 116 -7.83 2.99 -1.55
CA VAL A 116 -8.72 2.56 -0.47
C VAL A 116 -10.11 3.12 -0.73
N ARG A 117 -11.10 2.24 -0.74
CA ARG A 117 -12.50 2.62 -0.93
C ARG A 117 -13.20 2.73 0.43
N LEU A 118 -13.68 3.93 0.74
CA LEU A 118 -14.39 4.24 1.98
C LEU A 118 -15.69 4.97 1.63
N ASP A 119 -16.82 4.31 1.85
CA ASP A 119 -18.15 4.84 1.52
C ASP A 119 -18.24 5.29 0.05
N ASP A 120 -18.49 6.57 -0.19
CA ASP A 120 -18.66 7.13 -1.54
C ASP A 120 -17.35 7.62 -2.16
N TYR A 121 -16.22 7.43 -1.48
CA TYR A 121 -14.93 7.98 -1.90
C TYR A 121 -13.87 6.91 -2.11
N VAL A 122 -12.94 7.21 -3.01
CA VAL A 122 -11.72 6.44 -3.21
C VAL A 122 -10.53 7.33 -2.89
N TYR A 123 -9.67 6.87 -2.00
CA TYR A 123 -8.47 7.54 -1.54
C TYR A 123 -7.27 6.86 -2.20
N VAL A 124 -6.60 7.56 -3.11
CA VAL A 124 -5.49 7.00 -3.89
C VAL A 124 -4.18 7.54 -3.31
N LEU A 125 -3.48 6.70 -2.57
CA LEU A 125 -2.17 7.02 -2.00
C LEU A 125 -1.07 6.55 -2.94
N ARG A 126 -0.27 7.49 -3.44
CA ARG A 126 1.02 7.19 -4.01
C ARG A 126 2.02 7.26 -2.87
N GLY A 127 2.41 6.10 -2.37
CA GLY A 127 3.29 5.98 -1.21
C GLY A 127 4.74 5.95 -1.58
N GLU A 128 5.56 6.46 -0.71
CA GLU A 128 7.01 6.49 -0.81
C GLU A 128 7.63 6.13 0.55
N ARG A 129 8.95 6.07 0.56
CA ARG A 129 9.74 5.66 1.72
C ARG A 129 9.27 6.31 3.03
N GLY A 130 9.03 5.47 4.02
CA GLY A 130 8.63 5.88 5.37
C GLY A 130 7.13 5.89 5.61
N ASP A 131 6.31 5.74 4.57
CA ASP A 131 4.86 5.72 4.73
C ASP A 131 4.41 4.39 5.34
N LEU A 132 3.54 4.48 6.34
CA LEU A 132 2.86 3.34 6.96
C LEU A 132 1.37 3.62 7.00
N LEU A 133 0.61 2.83 6.25
CA LEU A 133 -0.84 2.93 6.17
C LEU A 133 -1.48 1.69 6.79
N SER A 134 -2.28 1.89 7.85
CA SER A 134 -2.97 0.80 8.53
C SER A 134 -4.45 0.80 8.17
N LEU A 135 -4.94 -0.36 7.70
CA LEU A 135 -6.31 -0.54 7.25
C LEU A 135 -7.07 -1.43 8.25
N PRO A 136 -8.25 -1.01 8.71
CA PRO A 136 -9.13 -1.88 9.50
C PRO A 136 -9.54 -3.13 8.74
N ALA A 137 -9.98 -4.15 9.48
CA ALA A 137 -10.55 -5.36 8.89
C ALA A 137 -11.69 -5.03 7.92
N GLY A 138 -11.73 -5.72 6.79
CA GLY A 138 -12.78 -5.55 5.78
C GLY A 138 -12.64 -4.34 4.87
N THR A 139 -11.59 -3.55 4.99
CA THR A 139 -11.37 -2.38 4.12
C THR A 139 -11.15 -2.81 2.68
N ARG A 140 -11.95 -2.26 1.76
CA ARG A 140 -11.81 -2.50 0.33
C ARG A 140 -10.66 -1.67 -0.22
N HIS A 141 -9.78 -2.31 -0.98
CA HIS A 141 -8.58 -1.67 -1.49
C HIS A 141 -8.04 -2.41 -2.71
N TRP A 142 -7.14 -1.75 -3.44
CA TRP A 142 -6.34 -2.38 -4.49
C TRP A 142 -4.96 -1.73 -4.53
N PHE A 143 -3.99 -2.48 -5.05
CA PHE A 143 -2.60 -2.10 -5.02
C PHE A 143 -1.99 -2.21 -6.41
N ASP A 144 -1.28 -1.17 -6.85
CA ASP A 144 -0.66 -1.12 -8.16
C ASP A 144 0.84 -0.87 -8.05
N LEU A 145 1.61 -1.83 -8.54
CA LEU A 145 3.06 -1.75 -8.63
C LEU A 145 3.54 -0.98 -9.86
N GLY A 146 2.65 -0.73 -10.84
CA GLY A 146 2.99 -0.12 -12.11
C GLY A 146 3.48 -1.14 -13.14
N GLU A 147 3.53 -0.73 -14.40
CA GLU A 147 4.04 -1.57 -15.50
C GLU A 147 5.56 -1.73 -15.42
N GLU A 148 6.25 -0.72 -14.96
CA GLU A 148 7.70 -0.73 -14.71
C GLU A 148 7.94 -0.54 -13.21
N PRO A 149 7.80 -1.60 -12.40
CA PRO A 149 7.83 -1.47 -10.96
C PRO A 149 9.19 -1.01 -10.44
N HIS A 150 9.15 -0.21 -9.41
CA HIS A 150 10.30 0.18 -8.62
C HIS A 150 9.81 0.34 -7.18
N ALA A 151 9.63 -0.78 -6.49
CA ALA A 151 8.94 -0.81 -5.21
C ALA A 151 9.57 -1.81 -4.24
N LEU A 152 9.72 -1.37 -3.02
CA LEU A 152 10.04 -2.20 -1.86
C LEU A 152 9.01 -1.87 -0.79
N VAL A 153 8.01 -2.75 -0.67
CA VAL A 153 6.83 -2.55 0.18
C VAL A 153 6.56 -3.83 0.96
N VAL A 154 6.20 -3.70 2.23
CA VAL A 154 5.78 -4.83 3.06
C VAL A 154 4.32 -4.67 3.43
N ARG A 155 3.52 -5.72 3.20
CA ARG A 155 2.17 -5.82 3.73
C ARG A 155 2.18 -6.70 4.97
N LEU A 156 1.68 -6.17 6.07
CA LEU A 156 1.50 -6.87 7.34
C LEU A 156 0.03 -7.20 7.52
N SER A 157 -0.27 -8.36 8.10
CA SER A 157 -1.65 -8.81 8.34
C SER A 157 -1.81 -9.42 9.72
N ALA A 158 -2.97 -9.20 10.33
CA ALA A 158 -3.30 -9.75 11.64
C ALA A 158 -3.71 -11.24 11.57
N SER A 159 -3.90 -11.80 10.38
CA SER A 159 -4.16 -13.22 10.17
C SER A 159 -3.44 -13.74 8.95
N ALA A 160 -3.33 -15.07 8.83
CA ALA A 160 -2.73 -15.73 7.67
C ALA A 160 -3.66 -15.81 6.45
N GLN A 161 -4.92 -15.39 6.60
CA GLN A 161 -5.88 -15.43 5.49
C GLN A 161 -5.51 -14.42 4.42
N ALA A 162 -5.49 -14.87 3.16
CA ALA A 162 -5.25 -13.99 2.02
C ALA A 162 -6.46 -13.06 1.79
N PRO A 163 -6.23 -11.85 1.21
CA PRO A 163 -7.33 -11.01 0.75
C PRO A 163 -8.18 -11.74 -0.29
N VAL A 164 -9.46 -11.39 -0.33
CA VAL A 164 -10.42 -11.96 -1.26
C VAL A 164 -10.94 -10.87 -2.20
N ARG A 165 -11.02 -11.16 -3.49
CA ARG A 165 -11.59 -10.23 -4.46
C ARG A 165 -13.06 -9.97 -4.15
N THR A 166 -13.47 -8.70 -4.29
CA THR A 166 -14.85 -8.30 -4.03
C THR A 166 -15.77 -8.51 -5.23
N ASP A 167 -15.19 -8.83 -6.41
CA ASP A 167 -15.88 -8.95 -7.70
C ASP A 167 -16.48 -7.62 -8.21
N ASP A 168 -16.12 -6.50 -7.60
CA ASP A 168 -16.44 -5.15 -8.08
C ASP A 168 -15.34 -4.69 -9.04
N ASP A 169 -15.72 -4.15 -10.18
CA ASP A 169 -14.80 -3.68 -11.22
C ASP A 169 -14.31 -2.24 -11.01
N ILE A 170 -14.62 -1.64 -9.88
CA ILE A 170 -14.31 -0.23 -9.59
C ILE A 170 -12.84 0.13 -9.85
N ALA A 171 -11.92 -0.76 -9.48
CA ALA A 171 -10.49 -0.52 -9.65
C ALA A 171 -10.10 -0.27 -11.11
N SER A 172 -10.79 -0.90 -12.06
CA SER A 172 -10.52 -0.75 -13.49
C SER A 172 -10.89 0.64 -14.04
N ARG A 173 -11.70 1.39 -13.31
CA ARG A 173 -12.16 2.73 -13.71
C ARG A 173 -11.23 3.84 -13.26
N PHE A 174 -10.31 3.55 -12.34
CA PHE A 174 -9.34 4.51 -11.82
C PHE A 174 -8.01 4.42 -12.57
N ALA A 175 -7.32 5.56 -12.68
CA ALA A 175 -6.02 5.62 -13.31
C ALA A 175 -5.02 4.67 -12.64
N ARG A 176 -4.22 4.01 -13.44
CA ARG A 176 -3.16 3.13 -12.98
C ARG A 176 -1.89 3.92 -12.72
N LEU A 177 -0.99 3.34 -11.96
CA LEU A 177 0.31 3.97 -11.70
C LEU A 177 1.12 4.03 -13.00
N GLY A 178 1.45 5.25 -13.43
CA GLY A 178 2.18 5.49 -14.68
C GLY A 178 1.33 5.93 -15.86
N ASP A 179 0.00 5.97 -15.69
CA ASP A 179 -0.92 6.47 -16.73
C ASP A 179 -0.88 8.01 -16.83
#